data_82e65bf9c83f8ed63c0c99bfb0c25808
#
_entry.id   82e65bf9c83f8ed63c0c99bfb0c25808
#
_cell.length_a   1.000
_cell.length_b   1.000
_cell.length_c   1.000
_cell.angle_alpha   90.00
_cell.angle_beta   90.00
_cell.angle_gamma   90.00
#
_symmetry.space_group_name_H-M   'P 1'
#
loop_
_entity.id
_entity.type
_entity.pdbx_description
1 polymer ?
#
loop_
_entity_poly.entity_id
_entity_poly.type
_entity_poly.pdbx_seq_one_letter_code
_entity_poly.pdbx_strand_id
1 'polypeptide(L)'
;MNPEDQPKYLNTGETLVFQKGKELYGLYESSLNRRDITKIFVVEGYVDVVAMFDKGMENSVATLGIATNRFHVQKLLQIVDEIVFCFDGDDAGRGAAWGALKNALPAISDGAELKFLFLPDGEDPASLLETETKQEFEQRAQSSLMLSEYFVQRLSNAVGTGSLEKKAKLATQATALLKTMPESSIKLLLQSEVSKVTGLSQDDIAKFGQSEATPKRVSPPVSQEQRNTKEDKLFESNSY
;
A
#
# COMPACT_ATOMS: atom_id res chain seq x y z
N MET A 1 -2.93 -14.65 28.74
CA MET A 1 -2.50 -14.69 27.35
C MET A 1 -3.03 -15.94 26.73
N ASN A 2 -3.90 -15.82 25.75
CA ASN A 2 -4.48 -16.98 25.07
C ASN A 2 -3.38 -17.61 24.19
N PRO A 3 -3.23 -18.95 24.13
CA PRO A 3 -2.24 -19.59 23.25
C PRO A 3 -2.44 -19.27 21.77
N GLU A 4 -3.61 -18.75 21.38
CA GLU A 4 -3.95 -18.33 20.02
C GLU A 4 -3.40 -16.94 19.62
N ASP A 5 -2.84 -16.17 20.57
CA ASP A 5 -2.31 -14.81 20.32
C ASP A 5 -0.80 -14.79 19.98
N GLN A 6 -0.18 -15.96 19.78
CA GLN A 6 1.24 -15.98 19.37
C GLN A 6 1.35 -15.84 17.85
N PRO A 7 2.27 -14.97 17.36
CA PRO A 7 2.50 -14.87 15.93
C PRO A 7 2.94 -16.23 15.38
N LYS A 8 2.32 -16.64 14.27
CA LYS A 8 2.58 -17.93 13.58
C LYS A 8 4.07 -18.17 13.32
N TYR A 9 4.86 -17.09 13.18
CA TYR A 9 6.30 -17.10 12.97
C TYR A 9 6.99 -15.96 13.71
N LEU A 10 8.18 -16.25 14.27
CA LEU A 10 9.06 -15.25 14.88
C LEU A 10 10.13 -14.84 13.86
N ASN A 11 10.02 -13.61 13.36
CA ASN A 11 11.05 -13.04 12.51
C ASN A 11 12.26 -12.60 13.35
N THR A 12 13.48 -12.82 12.84
CA THR A 12 14.72 -12.32 13.44
C THR A 12 14.70 -10.80 13.61
N GLY A 13 15.34 -10.28 14.66
CA GLY A 13 15.56 -8.85 14.83
C GLY A 13 16.44 -8.26 13.71
N GLU A 14 16.35 -6.95 13.49
CA GLU A 14 17.22 -6.25 12.54
C GLU A 14 18.68 -6.22 13.05
N THR A 15 19.63 -6.26 12.11
CA THR A 15 21.07 -6.17 12.36
C THR A 15 21.69 -5.12 11.44
N LEU A 16 23.00 -4.85 11.60
CA LEU A 16 23.70 -3.93 10.69
C LEU A 16 23.72 -4.40 9.24
N VAL A 17 23.64 -5.71 9.01
CA VAL A 17 23.64 -6.34 7.66
C VAL A 17 22.27 -6.84 7.22
N PHE A 18 21.26 -6.81 8.08
CA PHE A 18 19.91 -7.25 7.77
C PHE A 18 18.91 -6.21 8.23
N GLN A 19 18.31 -5.50 7.26
CA GLN A 19 17.28 -4.50 7.47
C GLN A 19 16.02 -4.95 6.71
N LYS A 20 14.99 -5.36 7.45
CA LYS A 20 13.71 -5.84 6.86
C LYS A 20 13.14 -4.88 5.82
N GLY A 21 13.28 -3.57 6.06
CA GLY A 21 12.82 -2.52 5.14
C GLY A 21 13.59 -2.43 3.82
N LYS A 22 14.66 -3.20 3.64
CA LYS A 22 15.48 -3.19 2.42
C LYS A 22 15.59 -4.56 1.76
N GLU A 23 15.23 -5.62 2.47
CA GLU A 23 15.39 -6.98 1.98
C GLU A 23 14.04 -7.58 1.58
N LEU A 24 14.09 -8.48 0.59
CA LEU A 24 12.96 -9.25 0.10
C LEU A 24 13.37 -10.71 0.10
N TYR A 25 12.53 -11.58 0.68
CA TYR A 25 12.73 -13.02 0.65
C TYR A 25 12.54 -13.53 -0.79
N GLY A 26 13.38 -14.45 -1.22
CA GLY A 26 13.34 -15.01 -2.58
C GLY A 26 13.95 -14.12 -3.67
N LEU A 27 14.42 -12.92 -3.35
CA LEU A 27 14.94 -11.99 -4.36
C LEU A 27 16.23 -12.50 -5.02
N TYR A 28 17.11 -13.14 -4.25
CA TYR A 28 18.35 -13.71 -4.79
C TYR A 28 18.02 -14.81 -5.80
N GLU A 29 17.18 -15.76 -5.42
CA GLU A 29 16.73 -16.88 -6.24
C GLU A 29 16.04 -16.39 -7.52
N SER A 30 15.10 -15.46 -7.39
CA SER A 30 14.43 -14.83 -8.54
C SER A 30 15.42 -14.12 -9.48
N SER A 31 16.50 -13.54 -8.92
CA SER A 31 17.50 -12.81 -9.72
C SER A 31 18.44 -13.72 -10.52
N LEU A 32 18.57 -15.00 -10.16
CA LEU A 32 19.41 -15.96 -10.89
C LEU A 32 18.92 -16.13 -12.35
N ASN A 33 17.62 -16.04 -12.58
CA ASN A 33 16.99 -16.17 -13.89
C ASN A 33 16.64 -14.79 -14.51
N ARG A 34 17.33 -13.72 -14.10
CA ARG A 34 17.01 -12.32 -14.47
C ARG A 34 16.82 -12.08 -15.98
N ARG A 35 17.48 -12.87 -16.84
CA ARG A 35 17.35 -12.68 -18.29
C ARG A 35 16.04 -13.18 -18.87
N ASP A 36 15.34 -14.05 -18.14
CA ASP A 36 14.15 -14.76 -18.61
C ASP A 36 12.88 -14.25 -17.92
N ILE A 37 13.02 -13.44 -16.85
CA ILE A 37 11.87 -12.88 -16.13
C ILE A 37 11.54 -11.48 -16.65
N THR A 38 10.26 -11.25 -16.95
CA THR A 38 9.72 -9.94 -17.35
C THR A 38 8.93 -9.28 -16.22
N LYS A 39 8.47 -10.08 -15.24
CA LYS A 39 7.68 -9.64 -14.10
C LYS A 39 8.11 -10.33 -12.82
N ILE A 40 7.86 -9.69 -11.67
CA ILE A 40 8.03 -10.28 -10.34
C ILE A 40 6.70 -10.17 -9.58
N PHE A 41 6.30 -11.27 -8.94
CA PHE A 41 5.22 -11.32 -7.97
C PHE A 41 5.73 -10.91 -6.59
N VAL A 42 5.00 -10.02 -5.93
CA VAL A 42 5.27 -9.63 -4.53
C VAL A 42 4.13 -10.13 -3.67
N VAL A 43 4.41 -11.03 -2.76
CA VAL A 43 3.44 -11.64 -1.83
C VAL A 43 3.71 -11.20 -0.38
N GLU A 44 2.83 -11.53 0.55
CA GLU A 44 2.95 -11.11 1.94
C GLU A 44 3.89 -12.02 2.75
N GLY A 45 3.78 -13.34 2.56
CA GLY A 45 4.47 -14.34 3.34
C GLY A 45 5.58 -15.08 2.58
N TYR A 46 6.61 -15.50 3.30
CA TYR A 46 7.65 -16.33 2.70
C TYR A 46 7.16 -17.76 2.39
N VAL A 47 6.11 -18.21 3.04
CA VAL A 47 5.47 -19.51 2.74
C VAL A 47 4.84 -19.46 1.35
N ASP A 48 4.25 -18.33 0.97
CA ASP A 48 3.69 -18.14 -0.36
C ASP A 48 4.77 -18.20 -1.44
N VAL A 49 5.93 -17.59 -1.18
CA VAL A 49 7.08 -17.69 -2.09
C VAL A 49 7.50 -19.14 -2.27
N VAL A 50 7.60 -19.92 -1.18
CA VAL A 50 7.97 -21.35 -1.25
C VAL A 50 6.94 -22.13 -2.07
N ALA A 51 5.64 -21.90 -1.84
CA ALA A 51 4.56 -22.55 -2.61
C ALA A 51 4.62 -22.17 -4.10
N MET A 52 4.87 -20.89 -4.41
CA MET A 52 5.03 -20.41 -5.79
C MET A 52 6.25 -21.05 -6.47
N PHE A 53 7.39 -21.14 -5.78
CA PHE A 53 8.59 -21.81 -6.31
C PHE A 53 8.35 -23.30 -6.56
N ASP A 54 7.66 -24.00 -5.67
CA ASP A 54 7.29 -25.42 -5.85
C ASP A 54 6.46 -25.65 -7.13
N LYS A 55 5.66 -24.67 -7.51
CA LYS A 55 4.89 -24.68 -8.77
C LYS A 55 5.68 -24.12 -9.98
N GLY A 56 6.97 -23.85 -9.82
CA GLY A 56 7.83 -23.32 -10.88
C GLY A 56 7.63 -21.83 -11.18
N MET A 57 7.12 -21.06 -10.22
CA MET A 57 6.97 -19.60 -10.29
C MET A 57 8.14 -18.95 -9.54
N GLU A 58 9.36 -19.11 -10.08
CA GLU A 58 10.60 -18.65 -9.44
C GLU A 58 10.77 -17.12 -9.42
N ASN A 59 9.87 -16.38 -10.05
CA ASN A 59 9.82 -14.93 -10.09
C ASN A 59 8.90 -14.36 -8.99
N SER A 60 9.00 -14.88 -7.78
CA SER A 60 8.21 -14.44 -6.63
C SER A 60 9.09 -14.03 -5.45
N VAL A 61 8.67 -12.98 -4.72
CA VAL A 61 9.37 -12.46 -3.55
C VAL A 61 8.36 -12.08 -2.46
N ALA A 62 8.79 -12.11 -1.20
CA ALA A 62 7.96 -11.64 -0.09
C ALA A 62 8.62 -10.52 0.71
N THR A 63 7.78 -9.67 1.29
CA THR A 63 8.18 -8.74 2.34
C THR A 63 8.34 -9.50 3.67
N LEU A 64 9.31 -9.10 4.48
CA LEU A 64 9.68 -9.83 5.70
C LEU A 64 8.85 -9.39 6.93
N GLY A 65 7.52 -9.49 6.83
CA GLY A 65 6.59 -9.11 7.90
C GLY A 65 6.48 -7.60 8.09
N ILE A 66 6.75 -6.83 7.05
CA ILE A 66 6.53 -5.38 6.99
C ILE A 66 5.81 -5.03 5.69
N ALA A 67 5.11 -3.90 5.68
CA ALA A 67 4.47 -3.42 4.46
C ALA A 67 5.50 -3.12 3.35
N THR A 68 5.12 -3.40 2.11
CA THR A 68 5.90 -2.96 0.93
C THR A 68 6.22 -1.47 1.03
N ASN A 69 7.48 -1.11 0.80
CA ASN A 69 7.93 0.27 0.86
C ASN A 69 8.66 0.68 -0.43
N ARG A 70 9.02 1.96 -0.53
CA ARG A 70 9.66 2.51 -1.73
C ARG A 70 10.99 1.82 -2.10
N PHE A 71 11.76 1.36 -1.11
CA PHE A 71 13.06 0.70 -1.38
C PHE A 71 12.85 -0.68 -1.99
N HIS A 72 11.82 -1.42 -1.56
CA HIS A 72 11.44 -2.68 -2.19
C HIS A 72 11.07 -2.45 -3.66
N VAL A 73 10.20 -1.47 -3.95
CA VAL A 73 9.79 -1.16 -5.32
C VAL A 73 10.97 -0.72 -6.18
N GLN A 74 11.83 0.16 -5.67
CA GLN A 74 13.03 0.60 -6.39
C GLN A 74 13.97 -0.57 -6.70
N LYS A 75 14.17 -1.49 -5.74
CA LYS A 75 15.02 -2.67 -5.92
C LYS A 75 14.45 -3.60 -6.99
N LEU A 76 13.14 -3.81 -7.01
CA LEU A 76 12.46 -4.66 -8.00
C LEU A 76 12.49 -4.04 -9.40
N LEU A 77 12.24 -2.74 -9.52
CA LEU A 77 12.28 -2.03 -10.81
C LEU A 77 13.69 -1.91 -11.43
N GLN A 78 14.75 -2.27 -10.69
CA GLN A 78 16.08 -2.47 -11.27
C GLN A 78 16.25 -3.82 -11.97
N ILE A 79 15.29 -4.74 -11.77
CA ILE A 79 15.35 -6.11 -12.27
C ILE A 79 14.33 -6.33 -13.38
N VAL A 80 13.09 -5.83 -13.19
CA VAL A 80 11.96 -6.00 -14.13
C VAL A 80 11.20 -4.69 -14.28
N ASP A 81 10.46 -4.56 -15.38
CA ASP A 81 9.56 -3.42 -15.59
C ASP A 81 8.17 -3.66 -14.98
N GLU A 82 7.75 -4.92 -14.82
CA GLU A 82 6.44 -5.30 -14.30
C GLU A 82 6.52 -5.88 -12.88
N ILE A 83 5.77 -5.30 -11.94
CA ILE A 83 5.58 -5.81 -10.57
C ILE A 83 4.10 -6.13 -10.37
N VAL A 84 3.80 -7.36 -9.98
CA VAL A 84 2.45 -7.80 -9.61
C VAL A 84 2.40 -7.99 -8.10
N PHE A 85 1.78 -7.06 -7.39
CA PHE A 85 1.48 -7.21 -5.98
C PHE A 85 0.30 -8.15 -5.81
N CYS A 86 0.48 -9.25 -5.11
CA CYS A 86 -0.55 -10.24 -4.82
C CYS A 86 -0.95 -10.13 -3.34
N PHE A 87 -2.22 -9.85 -3.09
CA PHE A 87 -2.77 -9.63 -1.76
C PHE A 87 -3.79 -10.70 -1.43
N ASP A 88 -3.76 -11.14 -0.17
CA ASP A 88 -4.73 -12.08 0.38
C ASP A 88 -6.15 -11.54 0.25
N GLY A 89 -7.10 -12.45 0.11
CA GLY A 89 -8.51 -12.15 -0.13
C GLY A 89 -9.26 -11.66 1.12
N ASP A 90 -8.65 -10.80 1.95
CA ASP A 90 -9.24 -10.29 3.18
C ASP A 90 -9.14 -8.76 3.31
N ASP A 91 -9.66 -8.21 4.40
CA ASP A 91 -9.59 -6.77 4.67
C ASP A 91 -8.17 -6.29 4.98
N ALA A 92 -7.32 -7.15 5.54
CA ALA A 92 -5.93 -6.83 5.82
C ALA A 92 -5.14 -6.70 4.51
N GLY A 93 -5.28 -7.66 3.57
CA GLY A 93 -4.70 -7.60 2.23
C GLY A 93 -5.18 -6.38 1.44
N ARG A 94 -6.47 -6.02 1.52
CA ARG A 94 -6.98 -4.77 0.91
C ARG A 94 -6.37 -3.51 1.53
N GLY A 95 -6.11 -3.54 2.84
CA GLY A 95 -5.40 -2.47 3.55
C GLY A 95 -3.92 -2.38 3.16
N ALA A 96 -3.25 -3.53 3.06
CA ALA A 96 -1.86 -3.67 2.63
C ALA A 96 -1.67 -3.16 1.20
N ALA A 97 -2.59 -3.48 0.28
CA ALA A 97 -2.58 -3.01 -1.10
C ALA A 97 -2.58 -1.47 -1.21
N TRP A 98 -3.42 -0.79 -0.42
CA TRP A 98 -3.43 0.66 -0.39
C TRP A 98 -2.14 1.26 0.19
N GLY A 99 -1.55 0.60 1.19
CA GLY A 99 -0.23 0.91 1.72
C GLY A 99 0.86 0.77 0.67
N ALA A 100 0.88 -0.37 -0.03
CA ALA A 100 1.84 -0.66 -1.10
C ALA A 100 1.75 0.37 -2.23
N LEU A 101 0.54 0.71 -2.69
CA LEU A 101 0.35 1.75 -3.71
C LEU A 101 0.97 3.08 -3.27
N LYS A 102 0.62 3.59 -2.08
CA LYS A 102 1.15 4.87 -1.58
C LYS A 102 2.68 4.88 -1.48
N ASN A 103 3.24 3.77 -1.05
CA ASN A 103 4.68 3.62 -0.89
C ASN A 103 5.41 3.42 -2.22
N ALA A 104 4.71 2.93 -3.25
CA ALA A 104 5.24 2.76 -4.60
C ALA A 104 5.32 4.08 -5.38
N LEU A 105 4.35 4.99 -5.20
CA LEU A 105 4.26 6.24 -5.96
C LEU A 105 5.57 7.02 -6.05
N PRO A 106 6.38 7.17 -4.96
CA PRO A 106 7.66 7.88 -5.03
C PRO A 106 8.77 7.17 -5.82
N ALA A 107 8.56 5.89 -6.16
CA ALA A 107 9.54 5.05 -6.86
C ALA A 107 9.20 4.84 -8.34
N ILE A 108 8.00 5.23 -8.79
CA ILE A 108 7.53 4.96 -10.14
C ILE A 108 8.13 5.95 -11.12
N SER A 109 8.62 5.42 -12.23
CA SER A 109 9.04 6.17 -13.42
C SER A 109 8.31 5.67 -14.65
N ASP A 110 8.43 6.40 -15.76
CA ASP A 110 7.86 5.97 -17.04
C ASP A 110 8.46 4.63 -17.47
N GLY A 111 7.59 3.73 -17.93
CA GLY A 111 7.94 2.35 -18.28
C GLY A 111 7.67 1.32 -17.18
N ALA A 112 7.49 1.74 -15.93
CA ALA A 112 7.16 0.82 -14.85
C ALA A 112 5.67 0.43 -14.89
N GLU A 113 5.40 -0.87 -14.82
CA GLU A 113 4.05 -1.44 -14.73
C GLU A 113 3.82 -2.05 -13.34
N LEU A 114 2.94 -1.45 -12.56
CA LEU A 114 2.55 -1.97 -11.25
C LEU A 114 1.11 -2.43 -11.30
N LYS A 115 0.90 -3.68 -10.91
CA LYS A 115 -0.40 -4.37 -10.93
C LYS A 115 -0.77 -4.84 -9.52
N PHE A 116 -2.07 -4.87 -9.25
CA PHE A 116 -2.64 -5.24 -7.95
C PHE A 116 -3.60 -6.41 -8.17
N LEU A 117 -3.17 -7.58 -7.76
CA LEU A 117 -3.95 -8.81 -7.77
C LEU A 117 -4.57 -9.01 -6.39
N PHE A 118 -5.89 -9.13 -6.35
CA PHE A 118 -6.64 -9.51 -5.15
C PHE A 118 -7.12 -10.94 -5.31
N LEU A 119 -6.74 -11.80 -4.39
CA LEU A 119 -7.18 -13.19 -4.39
C LEU A 119 -8.63 -13.31 -3.91
N PRO A 120 -9.29 -14.46 -4.15
CA PRO A 120 -10.62 -14.74 -3.63
C PRO A 120 -10.67 -14.65 -2.10
N ASP A 121 -11.85 -14.37 -1.54
CA ASP A 121 -12.03 -14.22 -0.10
C ASP A 121 -11.55 -15.48 0.66
N GLY A 122 -10.64 -15.26 1.60
CA GLY A 122 -10.08 -16.31 2.45
C GLY A 122 -8.89 -17.09 1.84
N GLU A 123 -8.51 -16.75 0.61
CA GLU A 123 -7.35 -17.40 -0.06
C GLU A 123 -6.09 -16.54 0.07
N ASP A 124 -4.97 -17.22 0.21
CA ASP A 124 -3.61 -16.72 0.03
C ASP A 124 -2.95 -17.44 -1.16
N PRO A 125 -1.79 -17.00 -1.66
CA PRO A 125 -1.13 -17.66 -2.79
C PRO A 125 -0.83 -19.14 -2.56
N ALA A 126 -0.47 -19.52 -1.34
CA ALA A 126 -0.13 -20.90 -1.01
C ALA A 126 -1.38 -21.81 -1.08
N SER A 127 -2.50 -21.40 -0.45
CA SER A 127 -3.76 -22.16 -0.47
C SER A 127 -4.33 -22.27 -1.89
N LEU A 128 -4.28 -21.18 -2.65
CA LEU A 128 -4.80 -21.17 -4.02
C LEU A 128 -4.00 -22.11 -4.93
N LEU A 129 -2.68 -22.16 -4.79
CA LEU A 129 -1.81 -23.04 -5.55
C LEU A 129 -1.90 -24.52 -5.15
N GLU A 130 -2.59 -24.88 -4.06
CA GLU A 130 -2.95 -26.28 -3.80
C GLU A 130 -3.94 -26.82 -4.84
N THR A 131 -4.81 -25.97 -5.37
CA THR A 131 -5.89 -26.31 -6.30
C THR A 131 -5.66 -25.80 -7.72
N GLU A 132 -4.95 -24.69 -7.89
CA GLU A 132 -4.65 -24.10 -9.20
C GLU A 132 -3.27 -24.52 -9.71
N THR A 133 -3.16 -24.62 -11.03
CA THR A 133 -1.90 -24.76 -11.74
C THR A 133 -1.21 -23.40 -11.90
N LYS A 134 0.10 -23.41 -12.18
CA LYS A 134 0.84 -22.18 -12.57
C LYS A 134 0.14 -21.37 -13.64
N GLN A 135 -0.39 -22.04 -14.69
CA GLN A 135 -1.04 -21.36 -15.80
C GLN A 135 -2.33 -20.65 -15.38
N GLU A 136 -3.14 -21.28 -14.54
CA GLU A 136 -4.36 -20.68 -14.00
C GLU A 136 -4.05 -19.47 -13.12
N PHE A 137 -3.04 -19.58 -12.25
CA PHE A 137 -2.60 -18.46 -11.43
C PHE A 137 -2.05 -17.29 -12.29
N GLU A 138 -1.25 -17.57 -13.31
CA GLU A 138 -0.76 -16.55 -14.23
C GLU A 138 -1.89 -15.90 -15.06
N GLN A 139 -2.91 -16.66 -15.44
CA GLN A 139 -4.10 -16.12 -16.09
C GLN A 139 -4.89 -15.21 -15.15
N ARG A 140 -5.01 -15.57 -13.88
CA ARG A 140 -5.58 -14.72 -12.83
C ARG A 140 -4.79 -13.41 -12.71
N ALA A 141 -3.49 -13.48 -12.73
CA ALA A 141 -2.62 -12.31 -12.67
C ALA A 141 -2.81 -11.35 -13.87
N GLN A 142 -3.26 -11.84 -15.02
CA GLN A 142 -3.59 -10.96 -16.16
C GLN A 142 -4.82 -10.08 -15.89
N SER A 143 -5.71 -10.48 -14.98
CA SER A 143 -6.88 -9.71 -14.56
C SER A 143 -6.58 -8.70 -13.43
N SER A 144 -5.33 -8.54 -13.04
CA SER A 144 -4.90 -7.59 -12.01
C SER A 144 -5.22 -6.14 -12.41
N LEU A 145 -5.61 -5.33 -11.44
CA LEU A 145 -5.81 -3.90 -11.66
C LEU A 145 -4.47 -3.19 -11.91
N MET A 146 -4.40 -2.39 -12.95
CA MET A 146 -3.27 -1.47 -13.12
C MET A 146 -3.24 -0.45 -11.98
N LEU A 147 -2.05 0.06 -11.65
CA LEU A 147 -1.89 1.09 -10.62
C LEU A 147 -2.87 2.26 -10.79
N SER A 148 -3.03 2.75 -12.02
CA SER A 148 -3.90 3.88 -12.32
C SER A 148 -5.38 3.56 -12.03
N GLU A 149 -5.83 2.36 -12.40
CA GLU A 149 -7.19 1.89 -12.15
C GLU A 149 -7.44 1.75 -10.65
N TYR A 150 -6.53 1.08 -9.93
CA TYR A 150 -6.65 0.89 -8.49
C TYR A 150 -6.60 2.22 -7.73
N PHE A 151 -5.71 3.15 -8.14
CA PHE A 151 -5.61 4.49 -7.56
C PHE A 151 -6.93 5.26 -7.64
N VAL A 152 -7.50 5.35 -8.84
CA VAL A 152 -8.76 6.07 -9.08
C VAL A 152 -9.93 5.38 -8.38
N GLN A 153 -10.04 4.06 -8.52
CA GLN A 153 -11.10 3.27 -7.89
C GLN A 153 -11.08 3.43 -6.35
N ARG A 154 -9.90 3.32 -5.75
CA ARG A 154 -9.75 3.39 -4.29
C ARG A 154 -10.11 4.76 -3.73
N LEU A 155 -9.68 5.83 -4.39
CA LEU A 155 -10.03 7.19 -4.01
C LEU A 155 -11.53 7.48 -4.19
N SER A 156 -12.10 7.06 -5.31
CA SER A 156 -13.53 7.24 -5.61
C SER A 156 -14.40 6.49 -4.60
N ASN A 157 -14.05 5.26 -4.25
CA ASN A 157 -14.77 4.47 -3.26
C ASN A 157 -14.67 5.07 -1.84
N ALA A 158 -13.50 5.55 -1.44
CA ALA A 158 -13.27 6.10 -0.11
C ALA A 158 -14.01 7.42 0.14
N VAL A 159 -14.17 8.23 -0.88
CA VAL A 159 -14.74 9.58 -0.76
C VAL A 159 -16.13 9.63 -1.38
N GLY A 160 -16.40 8.84 -2.42
CA GLY A 160 -17.56 8.97 -3.30
C GLY A 160 -17.43 10.18 -4.22
N THR A 161 -18.32 10.28 -5.19
CA THR A 161 -18.25 11.31 -6.24
C THR A 161 -19.52 12.18 -6.31
N GLY A 162 -20.50 11.95 -5.41
CA GLY A 162 -21.85 12.49 -5.55
C GLY A 162 -22.03 13.96 -5.17
N SER A 163 -21.17 14.54 -4.30
CA SER A 163 -21.30 15.95 -3.90
C SER A 163 -19.99 16.72 -4.16
N LEU A 164 -20.10 18.05 -4.21
CA LEU A 164 -18.95 18.93 -4.42
C LEU A 164 -17.90 18.77 -3.29
N GLU A 165 -18.36 18.63 -2.05
CA GLU A 165 -17.48 18.43 -0.89
C GLU A 165 -16.70 17.11 -1.00
N LYS A 166 -17.37 16.06 -1.48
CA LYS A 166 -16.72 14.76 -1.72
C LYS A 166 -15.69 14.86 -2.83
N LYS A 167 -16.02 15.51 -3.94
CA LYS A 167 -15.09 15.75 -5.05
C LYS A 167 -13.88 16.59 -4.59
N ALA A 168 -14.10 17.64 -3.80
CA ALA A 168 -13.03 18.45 -3.24
C ALA A 168 -12.11 17.64 -2.32
N LYS A 169 -12.67 16.77 -1.46
CA LYS A 169 -11.90 15.87 -0.60
C LYS A 169 -11.08 14.88 -1.41
N LEU A 170 -11.66 14.30 -2.47
CA LEU A 170 -10.95 13.40 -3.40
C LEU A 170 -9.78 14.13 -4.06
N ALA A 171 -10.00 15.33 -4.61
CA ALA A 171 -8.96 16.12 -5.23
C ALA A 171 -7.80 16.39 -4.26
N THR A 172 -8.10 16.80 -3.01
CA THR A 172 -7.09 17.04 -1.98
C THR A 172 -6.27 15.79 -1.67
N GLN A 173 -6.91 14.64 -1.50
CA GLN A 173 -6.22 13.37 -1.20
C GLN A 173 -5.38 12.90 -2.38
N ALA A 174 -5.94 12.93 -3.59
CA ALA A 174 -5.23 12.56 -4.81
C ALA A 174 -3.99 13.43 -5.03
N THR A 175 -4.15 14.74 -4.91
CA THR A 175 -3.06 15.70 -5.10
C THR A 175 -1.93 15.48 -4.09
N ALA A 176 -2.26 15.22 -2.82
CA ALA A 176 -1.26 14.93 -1.79
C ALA A 176 -0.43 13.67 -2.13
N LEU A 177 -1.04 12.65 -2.72
CA LEU A 177 -0.36 11.45 -3.17
C LEU A 177 0.49 11.72 -4.42
N LEU A 178 -0.06 12.40 -5.43
CA LEU A 178 0.63 12.73 -6.67
C LEU A 178 1.86 13.63 -6.44
N LYS A 179 1.87 14.45 -5.39
CA LYS A 179 3.05 15.22 -4.96
C LYS A 179 4.25 14.35 -4.63
N THR A 180 4.04 13.14 -4.16
CA THR A 180 5.13 12.23 -3.77
C THR A 180 5.81 11.61 -4.99
N MET A 181 5.18 11.66 -6.16
CA MET A 181 5.72 11.10 -7.41
C MET A 181 6.78 12.02 -8.02
N PRO A 182 7.82 11.45 -8.65
CA PRO A 182 8.69 12.20 -9.53
C PRO A 182 7.90 12.76 -10.73
N GLU A 183 8.42 13.83 -11.34
CA GLU A 183 7.85 14.33 -12.59
C GLU A 183 8.00 13.27 -13.68
N SER A 184 6.89 12.87 -14.29
CA SER A 184 6.81 11.75 -15.23
C SER A 184 5.51 11.81 -16.02
N SER A 185 5.48 11.12 -17.17
CA SER A 185 4.25 11.01 -17.98
C SER A 185 3.12 10.31 -17.22
N ILE A 186 3.44 9.28 -16.44
CA ILE A 186 2.43 8.58 -15.63
C ILE A 186 1.81 9.50 -14.58
N LYS A 187 2.57 10.39 -13.96
CA LYS A 187 2.03 11.41 -13.04
C LYS A 187 1.03 12.34 -13.74
N LEU A 188 1.36 12.83 -14.92
CA LEU A 188 0.47 13.70 -15.71
C LEU A 188 -0.82 12.97 -16.10
N LEU A 189 -0.72 11.70 -16.48
CA LEU A 189 -1.89 10.88 -16.82
C LEU A 189 -2.78 10.65 -15.58
N LEU A 190 -2.21 10.36 -14.42
CA LEU A 190 -2.96 10.23 -13.17
C LEU A 190 -3.64 11.56 -12.77
N GLN A 191 -2.99 12.69 -12.95
CA GLN A 191 -3.60 14.02 -12.76
C GLN A 191 -4.80 14.20 -13.70
N SER A 192 -4.68 13.77 -14.95
CA SER A 192 -5.78 13.81 -15.92
C SER A 192 -6.97 12.95 -15.47
N GLU A 193 -6.71 11.74 -14.97
CA GLU A 193 -7.80 10.88 -14.45
C GLU A 193 -8.48 11.50 -13.22
N VAL A 194 -7.70 12.08 -12.29
CA VAL A 194 -8.27 12.82 -11.14
C VAL A 194 -9.12 14.01 -11.60
N SER A 195 -8.66 14.73 -12.63
CA SER A 195 -9.41 15.84 -13.26
C SER A 195 -10.77 15.36 -13.79
N LYS A 196 -10.82 14.26 -14.51
CA LYS A 196 -12.08 13.68 -15.03
C LYS A 196 -13.06 13.32 -13.91
N VAL A 197 -12.58 12.68 -12.83
CA VAL A 197 -13.44 12.25 -11.73
C VAL A 197 -13.94 13.43 -10.89
N THR A 198 -13.12 14.43 -10.65
CA THR A 198 -13.45 15.58 -9.80
C THR A 198 -14.18 16.68 -10.55
N GLY A 199 -13.94 16.82 -11.86
CA GLY A 199 -14.38 17.93 -12.70
C GLY A 199 -13.55 19.19 -12.54
N LEU A 200 -12.42 19.14 -11.83
CA LEU A 200 -11.44 20.23 -11.73
C LEU A 200 -10.51 20.22 -12.94
N SER A 201 -10.01 21.39 -13.35
CA SER A 201 -8.99 21.43 -14.39
C SER A 201 -7.66 20.82 -13.92
N GLN A 202 -6.83 20.36 -14.87
CA GLN A 202 -5.49 19.85 -14.53
C GLN A 202 -4.63 20.94 -13.88
N ASP A 203 -4.79 22.20 -14.29
CA ASP A 203 -4.09 23.35 -13.70
C ASP A 203 -4.50 23.57 -12.24
N ASP A 204 -5.78 23.41 -11.92
CA ASP A 204 -6.25 23.54 -10.54
C ASP A 204 -5.70 22.40 -9.67
N ILE A 205 -5.71 21.16 -10.17
CA ILE A 205 -5.14 20.01 -9.48
C ILE A 205 -3.64 20.23 -9.23
N ALA A 206 -2.90 20.73 -10.21
CA ALA A 206 -1.48 21.03 -10.07
C ALA A 206 -1.22 22.15 -9.05
N LYS A 207 -2.05 23.22 -9.04
CA LYS A 207 -1.97 24.33 -8.05
C LYS A 207 -2.24 23.85 -6.63
N PHE A 208 -3.27 23.02 -6.40
CA PHE A 208 -3.51 22.38 -5.09
C PHE A 208 -2.30 21.55 -4.65
N GLY A 209 -1.57 21.00 -5.62
CA GLY A 209 -0.29 20.34 -5.41
C GLY A 209 0.80 21.26 -4.87
N GLN A 210 0.80 22.54 -5.13
CA GLN A 210 1.83 23.50 -4.70
C GLN A 210 1.49 24.26 -3.42
N SER A 211 0.22 24.29 -3.01
CA SER A 211 -0.23 24.94 -1.79
C SER A 211 0.24 24.14 -0.56
N GLU A 212 0.93 24.80 0.37
CA GLU A 212 1.29 24.23 1.67
C GLU A 212 0.04 23.79 2.45
N ALA A 213 0.16 22.71 3.20
CA ALA A 213 -0.93 22.13 3.97
C ALA A 213 -1.63 23.20 4.83
N THR A 214 -2.94 23.34 4.66
CA THR A 214 -3.78 24.14 5.55
C THR A 214 -3.52 23.72 7.00
N PRO A 215 -3.30 24.64 7.93
CA PRO A 215 -2.96 24.31 9.30
C PRO A 215 -4.04 23.40 9.91
N LYS A 216 -3.60 22.33 10.57
CA LYS A 216 -4.47 21.48 11.40
C LYS A 216 -5.34 22.39 12.26
N ARG A 217 -6.66 22.19 12.26
CA ARG A 217 -7.55 22.82 13.22
C ARG A 217 -6.92 22.65 14.62
N VAL A 218 -6.38 23.70 15.13
CA VAL A 218 -5.97 23.77 16.53
C VAL A 218 -7.26 23.74 17.33
N SER A 219 -7.49 22.68 18.08
CA SER A 219 -8.55 22.65 19.07
C SER A 219 -8.32 23.84 20.00
N PRO A 220 -9.35 24.64 20.31
CA PRO A 220 -9.18 25.77 21.21
C PRO A 220 -8.62 25.26 22.55
N PRO A 221 -7.71 26.00 23.18
CA PRO A 221 -7.17 25.61 24.46
C PRO A 221 -8.33 25.46 25.45
N VAL A 222 -8.40 24.29 26.10
CA VAL A 222 -9.35 24.06 27.20
C VAL A 222 -9.01 25.11 28.28
N SER A 223 -9.92 26.02 28.51
CA SER A 223 -9.77 27.07 29.53
C SER A 223 -9.49 26.43 30.90
N GLN A 224 -8.49 26.93 31.59
CA GLN A 224 -8.07 26.45 32.90
C GLN A 224 -9.13 26.57 34.03
N GLU A 225 -10.27 27.19 33.77
CA GLU A 225 -11.38 27.33 34.72
C GLU A 225 -12.11 26.02 35.07
N GLN A 226 -11.91 24.95 34.33
CA GLN A 226 -12.54 23.65 34.64
C GLN A 226 -11.66 22.69 35.48
N ARG A 227 -10.44 23.08 35.82
CA ARG A 227 -9.58 22.26 36.71
C ARG A 227 -9.78 22.54 38.19
N ASN A 228 -10.17 23.75 38.57
CA ASN A 228 -10.31 24.12 40.00
C ASN A 228 -11.60 23.59 40.67
N THR A 229 -12.61 23.17 39.91
CA THR A 229 -13.89 22.65 40.46
C THR A 229 -13.85 21.16 40.82
N LYS A 230 -12.78 20.45 40.49
CA LYS A 230 -12.66 18.99 40.83
C LYS A 230 -11.73 18.76 42.05
N GLU A 231 -10.84 19.68 42.37
CA GLU A 231 -9.96 19.56 43.55
C GLU A 231 -10.67 19.98 44.83
N ASP A 232 -11.56 20.98 44.82
CA ASP A 232 -12.32 21.42 46.00
C ASP A 232 -13.37 20.40 46.48
N LYS A 233 -13.80 19.47 45.66
CA LYS A 233 -14.77 18.40 46.06
C LYS A 233 -14.10 17.17 46.68
N LEU A 234 -12.77 17.07 46.66
CA LEU A 234 -12.03 15.91 47.21
C LEU A 234 -11.53 16.20 48.67
N PHE A 235 -11.56 17.46 49.11
CA PHE A 235 -11.17 17.83 50.47
C PHE A 235 -12.31 17.86 51.48
N GLU A 236 -13.58 17.89 51.08
CA GLU A 236 -14.74 17.90 52.00
C GLU A 236 -15.26 16.50 52.38
N SER A 237 -14.74 15.40 51.83
CA SER A 237 -15.23 14.05 52.14
C SER A 237 -14.35 13.23 53.11
N ASN A 238 -13.32 13.84 53.74
CA ASN A 238 -12.42 13.16 54.71
C ASN A 238 -12.37 13.81 56.06
N SER A 239 -13.49 14.32 56.57
CA SER A 239 -13.60 14.72 57.97
C SER A 239 -14.95 14.23 58.51
N TYR A 240 -14.94 12.96 58.95
CA TYR A 240 -15.77 12.42 60.07
C TYR A 240 -15.29 11.00 60.35
#